data_a2de3b7efbfe71c7ee03fbd9c1ac8b81
#
_entry.id   a2de3b7efbfe71c7ee03fbd9c1ac8b81
#
_cell.length_a   1.000
_cell.length_b   1.000
_cell.length_c   1.000
_cell.angle_alpha   90.00
_cell.angle_beta   90.00
_cell.angle_gamma   90.00
#
_symmetry.space_group_name_H-M   'P 1'
#
loop_
_entity.id
_entity.type
_entity.pdbx_description
1 polymer ?
#
loop_
_entity_poly.entity_id
_entity_poly.type
_entity_poly.pdbx_seq_one_letter_code
_entity_poly.pdbx_strand_id
1 'polypeptide(L)'
;MTKEETKEVETMDEWTLDDLVALTDEVQQAELEFRGKIFKYHFCELVEKEEPKFKSLSEGASEEEKMAYYSDIGAKRVWAMLDKANTKDPEGPVFDKAHWDLLPTTLRYSIANDIMGTTSEVKENFQA
;
A
#
# COMPACT_ATOMS: atom_id res chain seq x y z
N MET A 1 -36.51 -17.43 13.74
CA MET A 1 -36.66 -17.71 12.49
C MET A 1 -35.46 -17.52 11.60
N THR A 2 -35.32 -18.47 10.82
CA THR A 2 -34.19 -18.55 9.94
C THR A 2 -34.07 -17.41 8.97
N LYS A 3 -35.19 -16.76 8.70
CA LYS A 3 -35.15 -15.70 7.75
C LYS A 3 -34.36 -14.49 8.20
N GLU A 4 -34.32 -14.24 9.49
CA GLU A 4 -33.53 -13.14 9.98
C GLU A 4 -32.07 -13.44 9.96
N GLU A 5 -31.72 -14.67 10.28
CA GLU A 5 -30.34 -15.10 10.17
C GLU A 5 -29.87 -15.05 8.74
N THR A 6 -30.73 -15.53 7.85
CA THR A 6 -30.46 -15.46 6.43
C THR A 6 -30.33 -14.03 5.99
N LYS A 7 -31.13 -13.18 6.58
CA LYS A 7 -31.11 -11.77 6.27
C LYS A 7 -29.80 -11.12 6.67
N GLU A 8 -29.23 -11.51 7.79
CA GLU A 8 -27.93 -10.98 8.16
C GLU A 8 -26.86 -11.35 7.16
N VAL A 9 -26.90 -12.60 6.73
CA VAL A 9 -25.99 -13.04 5.68
C VAL A 9 -26.29 -12.28 4.39
N GLU A 10 -27.56 -12.10 4.10
CA GLU A 10 -27.99 -11.40 2.91
C GLU A 10 -27.66 -9.93 2.92
N THR A 11 -27.55 -9.33 4.12
CA THR A 11 -27.19 -7.92 4.20
C THR A 11 -25.71 -7.68 3.97
N MET A 12 -24.91 -8.74 3.97
CA MET A 12 -23.54 -8.60 3.54
C MET A 12 -23.55 -8.41 2.04
N ASP A 13 -23.10 -7.24 1.64
CA ASP A 13 -23.07 -6.91 0.22
C ASP A 13 -22.08 -7.80 -0.49
N GLU A 14 -22.40 -8.09 -1.72
CA GLU A 14 -21.47 -8.80 -2.59
C GLU A 14 -20.66 -7.77 -3.36
N TRP A 15 -19.40 -8.07 -3.57
CA TRP A 15 -18.57 -7.23 -4.40
C TRP A 15 -18.94 -7.41 -5.87
N THR A 16 -19.07 -6.30 -6.58
CA THR A 16 -19.12 -6.34 -8.04
C THR A 16 -17.71 -6.11 -8.56
N LEU A 17 -17.48 -6.42 -9.82
CA LEU A 17 -16.17 -6.16 -10.42
C LEU A 17 -15.84 -4.67 -10.42
N ASP A 18 -16.84 -3.83 -10.69
CA ASP A 18 -16.63 -2.39 -10.66
C ASP A 18 -16.25 -1.89 -9.27
N ASP A 19 -16.87 -2.44 -8.24
CA ASP A 19 -16.55 -2.09 -6.85
C ASP A 19 -15.12 -2.47 -6.52
N LEU A 20 -14.68 -3.65 -6.98
CA LEU A 20 -13.32 -4.09 -6.73
C LEU A 20 -12.30 -3.19 -7.44
N VAL A 21 -12.61 -2.81 -8.67
CA VAL A 21 -11.74 -1.88 -9.40
C VAL A 21 -11.66 -0.53 -8.70
N ALA A 22 -12.79 -0.06 -8.18
CA ALA A 22 -12.84 1.23 -7.49
C ALA A 22 -12.00 1.27 -6.22
N LEU A 23 -11.67 0.11 -5.65
CA LEU A 23 -10.80 0.07 -4.46
C LEU A 23 -9.46 0.76 -4.69
N THR A 24 -8.96 0.71 -5.91
CA THR A 24 -7.68 1.35 -6.22
C THR A 24 -7.76 2.88 -6.20
N ASP A 25 -8.96 3.43 -6.25
CA ASP A 25 -9.16 4.88 -6.19
C ASP A 25 -9.39 5.39 -4.78
N GLU A 26 -9.53 4.50 -3.81
CA GLU A 26 -9.75 4.90 -2.43
C GLU A 26 -8.46 5.38 -1.79
N VAL A 27 -8.51 6.56 -1.20
CA VAL A 27 -7.39 7.08 -0.41
C VAL A 27 -7.50 6.49 0.99
N GLN A 28 -6.48 5.76 1.40
CA GLN A 28 -6.43 5.15 2.71
C GLN A 28 -5.60 6.02 3.64
N GLN A 29 -6.14 6.29 4.82
CA GLN A 29 -5.44 7.07 5.84
C GLN A 29 -4.70 6.11 6.76
N ALA A 30 -3.48 6.46 7.11
CA ALA A 30 -2.64 5.61 7.94
C ALA A 30 -1.88 6.43 8.98
N GLU A 31 -1.49 5.77 10.04
CA GLU A 31 -0.65 6.37 11.06
C GLU A 31 0.49 5.42 11.37
N LEU A 32 1.69 5.97 11.48
CA LEU A 32 2.86 5.20 11.84
C LEU A 32 3.44 5.79 13.13
N GLU A 33 3.64 4.94 14.13
CA GLU A 33 4.36 5.36 15.33
C GLU A 33 5.84 5.16 15.09
N PHE A 34 6.62 6.22 15.26
CA PHE A 34 8.04 6.17 15.04
C PHE A 34 8.71 7.04 16.10
N ARG A 35 9.58 6.42 16.88
CA ARG A 35 10.32 7.09 17.97
C ARG A 35 9.41 7.86 18.92
N GLY A 36 8.28 7.24 19.28
CA GLY A 36 7.35 7.79 20.25
C GLY A 36 6.43 8.87 19.74
N LYS A 37 6.45 9.13 18.44
CA LYS A 37 5.56 10.12 17.83
C LYS A 37 4.81 9.49 16.68
N ILE A 38 3.63 10.00 16.41
CA ILE A 38 2.78 9.50 15.33
C ILE A 38 2.97 10.35 14.09
N PHE A 39 3.15 9.70 12.96
CA PHE A 39 3.18 10.32 11.66
C PHE A 39 1.98 9.87 10.85
N LYS A 40 1.23 10.81 10.34
CA LYS A 40 0.04 10.52 9.51
C LYS A 40 0.39 10.66 8.04
N TYR A 41 -0.08 9.70 7.25
CA TYR A 41 0.12 9.74 5.82
C TYR A 41 -1.06 9.06 5.12
N HIS A 42 -1.08 9.12 3.81
CA HIS A 42 -2.13 8.45 3.03
C HIS A 42 -1.51 7.75 1.82
N PHE A 43 -2.22 6.76 1.32
CA PHE A 43 -1.78 6.01 0.15
C PHE A 43 -2.97 5.42 -0.59
N CYS A 44 -2.74 5.02 -1.83
CA CYS A 44 -3.72 4.30 -2.63
C CYS A 44 -3.11 3.02 -3.15
N GLU A 45 -3.96 2.01 -3.37
CA GLU A 45 -3.55 0.81 -4.07
C GLU A 45 -3.26 1.16 -5.53
N LEU A 46 -2.42 0.36 -6.18
CA LEU A 46 -2.06 0.56 -7.58
C LEU A 46 -2.70 -0.50 -8.45
N VAL A 47 -3.12 -0.11 -9.65
CA VAL A 47 -3.45 -1.08 -10.67
C VAL A 47 -2.18 -1.43 -11.45
N GLU A 48 -2.23 -2.53 -12.19
CA GLU A 48 -1.04 -3.05 -12.87
C GLU A 48 -0.32 -1.99 -13.71
N LYS A 49 -1.06 -1.19 -14.45
CA LYS A 49 -0.44 -0.17 -15.30
C LYS A 49 0.22 0.96 -14.52
N GLU A 50 -0.13 1.10 -13.25
CA GLU A 50 0.46 2.11 -12.37
C GLU A 50 1.68 1.62 -11.63
N GLU A 51 1.92 0.32 -11.65
CA GLU A 51 3.09 -0.26 -10.99
C GLU A 51 4.37 0.20 -11.70
N PRO A 52 5.41 0.56 -10.93
CA PRO A 52 6.68 0.95 -11.56
C PRO A 52 7.24 -0.17 -12.41
N LYS A 53 7.90 0.18 -13.50
CA LYS A 53 8.51 -0.78 -14.41
C LYS A 53 10.00 -0.88 -14.12
N PHE A 54 10.51 -2.11 -14.15
CA PHE A 54 11.92 -2.38 -13.88
C PHE A 54 12.46 -3.35 -14.90
N LYS A 55 13.78 -3.25 -15.15
CA LYS A 55 14.46 -4.25 -15.96
C LYS A 55 14.57 -5.52 -15.15
N SER A 56 14.54 -6.65 -15.83
CA SER A 56 14.73 -7.93 -15.17
C SER A 56 16.12 -8.01 -14.57
N LEU A 57 16.20 -8.64 -13.40
CA LEU A 57 17.47 -8.87 -12.75
C LEU A 57 18.25 -9.94 -13.54
N SER A 58 19.56 -9.76 -13.67
CA SER A 58 20.39 -10.73 -14.40
C SER A 58 20.45 -12.04 -13.62
N GLU A 59 20.62 -13.15 -14.36
CA GLU A 59 20.67 -14.49 -13.76
C GLU A 59 21.85 -14.65 -12.81
N GLY A 60 22.95 -14.00 -13.10
CA GLY A 60 24.15 -14.11 -12.28
C GLY A 60 24.22 -13.12 -11.14
N ALA A 61 23.12 -12.45 -10.81
CA ALA A 61 23.14 -11.44 -9.77
C ALA A 61 23.50 -12.02 -8.40
N SER A 62 24.32 -11.29 -7.65
CA SER A 62 24.68 -11.67 -6.30
C SER A 62 23.51 -11.44 -5.35
N GLU A 63 23.60 -11.98 -4.14
CA GLU A 63 22.57 -11.74 -3.13
C GLU A 63 22.45 -10.26 -2.80
N GLU A 64 23.58 -9.55 -2.76
CA GLU A 64 23.56 -8.11 -2.51
C GLU A 64 22.84 -7.36 -3.62
N GLU A 65 23.09 -7.74 -4.87
CA GLU A 65 22.42 -7.13 -6.01
C GLU A 65 20.92 -7.42 -5.99
N LYS A 66 20.53 -8.63 -5.61
CA LYS A 66 19.12 -8.99 -5.49
C LYS A 66 18.44 -8.16 -4.42
N MET A 67 19.06 -8.01 -3.27
CA MET A 67 18.48 -7.24 -2.18
C MET A 67 18.33 -5.77 -2.57
N ALA A 68 19.33 -5.19 -3.21
CA ALA A 68 19.26 -3.82 -3.67
C ALA A 68 18.15 -3.64 -4.71
N TYR A 69 18.02 -4.59 -5.61
CA TYR A 69 17.00 -4.57 -6.64
C TYR A 69 15.58 -4.58 -6.04
N TYR A 70 15.33 -5.52 -5.12
CA TYR A 70 14.01 -5.60 -4.51
C TYR A 70 13.71 -4.43 -3.58
N SER A 71 14.71 -3.91 -2.89
CA SER A 71 14.54 -2.72 -2.07
C SER A 71 14.17 -1.50 -2.93
N ASP A 72 14.80 -1.37 -4.09
CA ASP A 72 14.51 -0.28 -5.00
C ASP A 72 13.09 -0.37 -5.55
N ILE A 73 12.67 -1.59 -5.93
CA ILE A 73 11.31 -1.83 -6.37
C ILE A 73 10.31 -1.43 -5.28
N GLY A 74 10.58 -1.90 -4.05
CA GLY A 74 9.71 -1.58 -2.92
C GLY A 74 9.58 -0.09 -2.67
N ALA A 75 10.70 0.61 -2.68
CA ALA A 75 10.71 2.05 -2.44
C ALA A 75 9.94 2.81 -3.54
N LYS A 76 10.15 2.44 -4.78
CA LYS A 76 9.46 3.11 -5.89
C LYS A 76 7.98 2.80 -5.91
N ARG A 77 7.63 1.57 -5.58
CA ARG A 77 6.22 1.17 -5.52
C ARG A 77 5.50 1.93 -4.40
N VAL A 78 6.12 2.01 -3.24
CA VAL A 78 5.53 2.74 -2.11
C VAL A 78 5.39 4.22 -2.46
N TRP A 79 6.40 4.80 -3.09
CA TRP A 79 6.28 6.19 -3.53
C TRP A 79 5.10 6.38 -4.49
N ALA A 80 4.93 5.47 -5.44
CA ALA A 80 3.81 5.56 -6.38
C ALA A 80 2.46 5.52 -5.65
N MET A 81 2.35 4.72 -4.61
CA MET A 81 1.14 4.65 -3.80
C MET A 81 0.87 5.95 -3.05
N LEU A 82 1.91 6.53 -2.48
CA LEU A 82 1.81 7.81 -1.79
C LEU A 82 1.45 8.95 -2.75
N ASP A 83 2.11 8.97 -3.89
CA ASP A 83 1.90 10.00 -4.90
C ASP A 83 0.49 9.94 -5.49
N LYS A 84 -0.02 8.75 -5.71
CA LYS A 84 -1.39 8.58 -6.18
C LYS A 84 -2.39 9.21 -5.19
N ALA A 85 -2.19 8.97 -3.90
CA ALA A 85 -3.04 9.56 -2.87
C ALA A 85 -2.89 11.08 -2.83
N ASN A 86 -1.68 11.60 -3.03
CA ASN A 86 -1.44 13.03 -3.09
C ASN A 86 -2.28 13.68 -4.20
N THR A 87 -2.36 13.00 -5.34
CA THR A 87 -3.12 13.51 -6.48
C THR A 87 -4.63 13.45 -6.22
N LYS A 88 -5.08 12.37 -5.61
CA LYS A 88 -6.51 12.18 -5.37
C LYS A 88 -7.03 13.00 -4.20
N ASP A 89 -6.18 13.28 -3.21
CA ASP A 89 -6.56 14.02 -2.03
C ASP A 89 -5.50 15.08 -1.70
N PRO A 90 -5.44 16.14 -2.49
CA PRO A 90 -4.43 17.19 -2.25
C PRO A 90 -4.65 17.98 -0.96
N GLU A 91 -5.81 17.84 -0.35
CA GLU A 91 -6.11 18.51 0.92
C GLU A 91 -5.73 17.67 2.13
N GLY A 92 -5.38 16.41 1.92
CA GLY A 92 -5.01 15.50 2.97
C GLY A 92 -3.54 15.63 3.36
N PRO A 93 -2.99 14.62 4.06
CA PRO A 93 -1.60 14.64 4.49
C PRO A 93 -0.65 14.33 3.32
N VAL A 94 -0.47 15.30 2.46
CA VAL A 94 0.34 15.17 1.26
C VAL A 94 1.81 14.93 1.63
N PHE A 95 2.42 13.96 0.94
CA PHE A 95 3.80 13.58 1.15
C PHE A 95 4.57 13.91 -0.12
N ASP A 96 5.27 15.03 -0.15
CA ASP A 96 5.92 15.45 -1.38
C ASP A 96 7.23 14.69 -1.65
N LYS A 97 7.62 14.64 -2.90
CA LYS A 97 8.77 13.86 -3.35
C LYS A 97 10.08 14.35 -2.75
N ALA A 98 10.23 15.65 -2.59
CA ALA A 98 11.45 16.22 -2.04
C ALA A 98 11.67 15.73 -0.61
N HIS A 99 10.61 15.70 0.19
CA HIS A 99 10.72 15.18 1.56
C HIS A 99 10.96 13.68 1.55
N TRP A 100 10.25 12.95 0.70
CA TRP A 100 10.45 11.50 0.59
C TRP A 100 11.92 11.17 0.31
N ASP A 101 12.52 11.89 -0.64
CA ASP A 101 13.90 11.63 -1.04
C ASP A 101 14.91 11.94 0.07
N LEU A 102 14.54 12.82 0.99
CA LEU A 102 15.43 13.23 2.08
C LEU A 102 15.19 12.47 3.38
N LEU A 103 14.20 11.60 3.43
CA LEU A 103 13.94 10.82 4.65
C LEU A 103 15.08 9.85 4.93
N PRO A 104 15.31 9.53 6.21
CA PRO A 104 16.18 8.41 6.52
C PRO A 104 15.66 7.14 5.88
N THR A 105 16.55 6.33 5.33
CA THR A 105 16.14 5.11 4.64
C THR A 105 15.39 4.15 5.57
N THR A 106 15.76 4.12 6.84
CA THR A 106 15.06 3.27 7.81
C THR A 106 13.61 3.68 7.97
N LEU A 107 13.33 4.97 7.89
CA LEU A 107 11.95 5.46 7.98
C LEU A 107 11.16 5.09 6.74
N ARG A 108 11.77 5.18 5.56
CA ARG A 108 11.11 4.72 4.33
C ARG A 108 10.76 3.25 4.42
N TYR A 109 11.65 2.43 4.96
CA TYR A 109 11.38 1.02 5.16
C TYR A 109 10.25 0.79 6.15
N SER A 110 10.21 1.61 7.20
CA SER A 110 9.13 1.50 8.18
C SER A 110 7.77 1.82 7.55
N ILE A 111 7.72 2.83 6.72
CA ILE A 111 6.48 3.18 6.01
C ILE A 111 6.10 2.05 5.04
N ALA A 112 7.07 1.53 4.30
CA ALA A 112 6.83 0.44 3.39
C ALA A 112 6.31 -0.80 4.11
N ASN A 113 6.91 -1.14 5.24
CA ASN A 113 6.48 -2.29 6.04
C ASN A 113 5.09 -2.08 6.62
N ASP A 114 4.77 -0.86 7.01
CA ASP A 114 3.46 -0.54 7.53
C ASP A 114 2.37 -0.78 6.47
N ILE A 115 2.62 -0.30 5.27
CA ILE A 115 1.70 -0.51 4.15
C ILE A 115 1.58 -2.00 3.81
N MET A 116 2.71 -2.70 3.70
CA MET A 116 2.72 -4.11 3.36
C MET A 116 2.13 -4.95 4.48
N GLY A 117 2.36 -4.55 5.73
CA GLY A 117 1.80 -5.23 6.88
C GLY A 117 0.28 -5.19 6.89
N THR A 118 -0.30 -4.06 6.57
CA THR A 118 -1.75 -3.92 6.46
C THR A 118 -2.32 -4.87 5.42
N THR A 119 -1.66 -4.96 4.26
CA THR A 119 -2.07 -5.86 3.21
C THR A 119 -1.96 -7.32 3.65
N SER A 120 -0.86 -7.65 4.33
CA SER A 120 -0.62 -9.01 4.82
C SER A 120 -1.65 -9.43 5.86
N GLU A 121 -2.04 -8.54 6.74
CA GLU A 121 -3.05 -8.83 7.74
C GLU A 121 -4.38 -9.21 7.11
N VAL A 122 -4.78 -8.49 6.09
CA VAL A 122 -6.00 -8.82 5.37
C VAL A 122 -5.91 -10.22 4.77
N LYS A 123 -4.76 -10.55 4.19
CA LYS A 123 -4.52 -11.87 3.62
C LYS A 123 -4.60 -12.97 4.66
N GLU A 124 -3.95 -12.76 5.79
CA GLU A 124 -3.96 -13.74 6.86
C GLU A 124 -5.36 -13.99 7.40
N ASN A 125 -6.14 -12.94 7.52
CA ASN A 125 -7.51 -13.07 8.00
C ASN A 125 -8.35 -13.93 7.05
N PHE A 126 -8.11 -13.83 5.77
CA PHE A 126 -8.82 -14.67 4.82
C PHE A 126 -8.41 -16.14 4.91
N GLN A 127 -7.18 -16.39 5.28
CA GLN A 127 -6.67 -17.75 5.38
C GLN A 127 -7.03 -18.41 6.70
N ALA A 128 -7.27 -17.64 7.69
CA ALA A 128 -7.64 -18.16 9.00
C ALA A 128 -9.10 -18.59 9.01
#